data_29084c64d8b305e96e975aa0aaad9a16
#
_entry.id   29084c64d8b305e96e975aa0aaad9a16
#
_cell.length_a   1.000
_cell.length_b   1.000
_cell.length_c   1.000
_cell.angle_alpha   90.00
_cell.angle_beta   90.00
_cell.angle_gamma   90.00
#
_symmetry.space_group_name_H-M   'P 1'
#
loop_
_entity.id
_entity.type
_entity.pdbx_description
1 polymer ?
#
loop_
_entity_poly.entity_id
_entity_poly.type
_entity_poly.pdbx_seq_one_letter_code
_entity_poly.pdbx_strand_id
1 'polypeptide(L)'
;VRSTFNSEAPGTRIVASPAEAVRVRGLSSVDGIALMTLEGGSLIGRPGFSSRIFSALAQAGVNVTLITQSSSENSLTVGIAASDLDAGVAALQQDLASDITLNRIAPIRVDEALSIVALVGSGMERAIGVSGREFKALADAEVNIRAIAQGSTERNISIVVDTSDVPEALRTLHRAFF
;
A
#
# COMPACT_ATOMS: atom_id res chain seq x y z
N VAL A 1 19.77 -17.61 12.29
CA VAL A 1 19.30 -18.35 11.12
C VAL A 1 20.38 -18.30 10.07
N ARG A 2 20.75 -19.45 9.47
CA ARG A 2 21.77 -19.56 8.41
C ARG A 2 21.21 -20.35 7.22
N SER A 3 21.79 -20.14 6.07
CA SER A 3 21.53 -20.97 4.90
C SER A 3 22.10 -22.38 5.08
N THR A 4 21.32 -23.41 4.77
CA THR A 4 21.79 -24.79 4.75
C THR A 4 22.69 -25.11 3.53
N PHE A 5 22.59 -24.27 2.48
CA PHE A 5 23.37 -24.40 1.26
C PHE A 5 24.70 -23.63 1.29
N ASN A 6 24.85 -22.67 2.24
CA ASN A 6 26.07 -21.90 2.43
C ASN A 6 26.32 -21.72 3.94
N SER A 7 27.01 -22.66 4.54
CA SER A 7 27.31 -22.69 5.98
C SER A 7 28.26 -21.58 6.43
N GLU A 8 29.10 -21.06 5.51
CA GLU A 8 30.09 -20.02 5.78
C GLU A 8 29.45 -18.63 5.82
N ALA A 9 28.25 -18.46 5.26
CA ALA A 9 27.56 -17.18 5.35
C ALA A 9 27.22 -16.84 6.81
N PRO A 10 27.43 -15.58 7.26
CA PRO A 10 27.21 -15.17 8.65
C PRO A 10 25.76 -15.36 9.10
N GLY A 11 24.81 -15.36 8.16
CA GLY A 11 23.39 -15.54 8.43
C GLY A 11 22.76 -14.34 9.14
N THR A 12 21.50 -14.53 9.59
CA THR A 12 20.73 -13.51 10.30
C THR A 12 20.67 -13.84 11.80
N ARG A 13 21.02 -12.88 12.64
CA ARG A 13 20.87 -12.97 14.10
C ARG A 13 19.48 -12.48 14.50
N ILE A 14 18.78 -13.30 15.29
CA ILE A 14 17.54 -12.90 15.95
C ILE A 14 17.92 -12.43 17.35
N VAL A 15 17.63 -11.18 17.68
CA VAL A 15 17.97 -10.55 18.97
C VAL A 15 16.74 -9.83 19.54
N ALA A 16 16.66 -9.70 20.86
CA ALA A 16 15.56 -8.99 21.52
C ALA A 16 15.57 -7.48 21.21
N SER A 17 16.79 -6.91 21.12
CA SER A 17 16.98 -5.50 20.73
C SER A 17 18.23 -5.41 19.89
N PRO A 18 18.19 -4.75 18.72
CA PRO A 18 19.39 -4.53 17.92
C PRO A 18 20.33 -3.53 18.59
N ALA A 19 21.63 -3.79 18.50
CA ALA A 19 22.66 -2.94 19.11
C ALA A 19 22.78 -1.56 18.45
N GLU A 20 22.34 -1.43 17.19
CA GLU A 20 22.34 -0.17 16.44
C GLU A 20 20.95 0.13 15.87
N ALA A 21 20.55 1.39 15.94
CA ALA A 21 19.32 1.88 15.29
C ALA A 21 19.52 2.04 13.78
N VAL A 22 19.61 0.92 13.07
CA VAL A 22 19.54 0.96 11.60
C VAL A 22 18.15 1.43 11.22
N ARG A 23 18.08 2.57 10.52
CA ARG A 23 16.80 3.22 10.18
C ARG A 23 15.92 2.30 9.36
N VAL A 24 16.44 1.82 8.24
CA VAL A 24 15.76 0.89 7.33
C VAL A 24 16.36 -0.51 7.49
N ARG A 25 15.53 -1.52 7.59
CA ARG A 25 15.93 -2.92 7.84
C ARG A 25 15.73 -3.81 6.61
N GLY A 26 14.80 -3.48 5.76
CA GLY A 26 14.48 -4.31 4.61
C GLY A 26 13.50 -3.64 3.66
N LEU A 27 13.43 -4.26 2.49
CA LEU A 27 12.45 -4.02 1.45
C LEU A 27 11.62 -5.30 1.29
N SER A 28 10.33 -5.13 1.02
CA SER A 28 9.42 -6.23 0.72
C SER A 28 8.53 -5.82 -0.44
N SER A 29 8.09 -6.79 -1.25
CA SER A 29 7.08 -6.55 -2.28
C SER A 29 5.97 -7.58 -2.20
N VAL A 30 4.77 -7.17 -2.61
CA VAL A 30 3.59 -8.03 -2.78
C VAL A 30 3.00 -7.72 -4.14
N ASP A 31 3.01 -8.72 -5.01
CA ASP A 31 2.47 -8.62 -6.36
C ASP A 31 0.97 -8.98 -6.41
N GLY A 32 0.34 -8.72 -7.56
CA GLY A 32 -1.05 -9.09 -7.78
C GLY A 32 -2.02 -8.26 -6.96
N ILE A 33 -1.80 -6.96 -6.91
CA ILE A 33 -2.67 -5.98 -6.25
C ILE A 33 -3.54 -5.28 -7.29
N ALA A 34 -4.78 -5.02 -6.93
CA ALA A 34 -5.68 -4.10 -7.63
C ALA A 34 -6.10 -2.97 -6.68
N LEU A 35 -6.24 -1.76 -7.20
CA LEU A 35 -6.79 -0.62 -6.48
C LEU A 35 -8.22 -0.36 -6.93
N MET A 36 -9.12 -0.15 -5.99
CA MET A 36 -10.47 0.35 -6.22
C MET A 36 -10.59 1.73 -5.60
N THR A 37 -10.88 2.74 -6.42
CA THR A 37 -11.01 4.12 -5.98
C THR A 37 -12.45 4.59 -6.10
N LEU A 38 -12.98 5.11 -4.99
CA LEU A 38 -14.29 5.73 -4.89
C LEU A 38 -14.10 7.23 -4.74
N GLU A 39 -14.76 8.00 -5.60
CA GLU A 39 -14.67 9.46 -5.61
C GLU A 39 -16.07 10.09 -5.61
N GLY A 40 -16.23 11.17 -4.87
CA GLY A 40 -17.47 11.94 -4.90
C GLY A 40 -17.63 12.93 -3.75
N GLY A 41 -18.33 14.02 -4.04
CA GLY A 41 -18.62 15.05 -3.02
C GLY A 41 -19.49 14.55 -1.87
N SER A 42 -20.22 13.45 -2.04
CA SER A 42 -21.04 12.85 -0.99
C SER A 42 -20.25 12.03 0.02
N LEU A 43 -18.95 11.84 -0.18
CA LEU A 43 -18.04 11.22 0.78
C LEU A 43 -17.73 12.19 1.94
N ILE A 44 -17.68 13.49 1.62
CA ILE A 44 -17.25 14.55 2.53
C ILE A 44 -18.20 14.67 3.73
N GLY A 45 -17.62 14.56 4.94
CA GLY A 45 -18.35 14.79 6.19
C GLY A 45 -19.51 13.85 6.45
N ARG A 46 -19.58 12.69 5.78
CA ARG A 46 -20.65 11.69 5.94
C ARG A 46 -20.23 10.57 6.88
N PRO A 47 -20.65 10.59 8.15
CA PRO A 47 -20.37 9.49 9.07
C PRO A 47 -20.90 8.16 8.53
N GLY A 48 -20.10 7.10 8.64
CA GLY A 48 -20.49 5.74 8.29
C GLY A 48 -20.26 5.35 6.83
N PHE A 49 -19.85 6.25 5.93
CA PHE A 49 -19.61 5.88 4.53
C PHE A 49 -18.48 4.86 4.40
N SER A 50 -17.33 5.08 5.05
CA SER A 50 -16.22 4.12 5.06
C SER A 50 -16.64 2.78 5.68
N SER A 51 -17.49 2.79 6.72
CA SER A 51 -18.05 1.56 7.31
C SER A 51 -18.83 0.73 6.30
N ARG A 52 -19.65 1.37 5.45
CA ARG A 52 -20.38 0.67 4.39
C ARG A 52 -19.43 -0.03 3.41
N ILE A 53 -18.40 0.68 2.95
CA ILE A 53 -17.41 0.12 2.02
C ILE A 53 -16.74 -1.11 2.62
N PHE A 54 -16.19 -0.99 3.83
CA PHE A 54 -15.49 -2.10 4.47
C PHE A 54 -16.44 -3.25 4.84
N SER A 55 -17.68 -2.96 5.21
CA SER A 55 -18.68 -3.99 5.48
C SER A 55 -19.07 -4.76 4.22
N ALA A 56 -19.26 -4.08 3.09
CA ALA A 56 -19.56 -4.72 1.80
C ALA A 56 -18.42 -5.65 1.37
N LEU A 57 -17.17 -5.19 1.45
CA LEU A 57 -16.00 -6.00 1.12
C LEU A 57 -15.85 -7.19 2.07
N ALA A 58 -16.02 -6.99 3.37
CA ALA A 58 -15.94 -8.06 4.37
C ALA A 58 -17.02 -9.14 4.15
N GLN A 59 -18.24 -8.75 3.82
CA GLN A 59 -19.34 -9.69 3.51
C GLN A 59 -19.05 -10.50 2.24
N ALA A 60 -18.35 -9.91 1.28
CA ALA A 60 -17.89 -10.59 0.06
C ALA A 60 -16.64 -11.45 0.29
N GLY A 61 -16.09 -11.50 1.50
CA GLY A 61 -14.86 -12.23 1.83
C GLY A 61 -13.59 -11.59 1.29
N VAL A 62 -13.64 -10.32 0.86
CA VAL A 62 -12.51 -9.58 0.28
C VAL A 62 -11.67 -8.96 1.38
N ASN A 63 -10.38 -9.30 1.41
CA ASN A 63 -9.42 -8.71 2.33
C ASN A 63 -8.82 -7.42 1.77
N VAL A 64 -8.85 -6.35 2.58
CA VAL A 64 -8.23 -5.05 2.23
C VAL A 64 -6.80 -5.02 2.76
N THR A 65 -5.83 -4.86 1.86
CA THR A 65 -4.39 -4.87 2.17
C THR A 65 -3.80 -3.47 2.32
N LEU A 66 -4.42 -2.47 1.69
CA LEU A 66 -3.98 -1.07 1.73
C LEU A 66 -5.20 -0.15 1.70
N ILE A 67 -5.10 0.94 2.45
CA ILE A 67 -6.12 2.00 2.47
C ILE A 67 -5.40 3.33 2.35
N THR A 68 -5.88 4.17 1.44
CA THR A 68 -5.47 5.58 1.39
C THR A 68 -6.70 6.46 1.14
N GLN A 69 -6.78 7.55 1.86
CA GLN A 69 -7.88 8.50 1.79
C GLN A 69 -7.33 9.92 1.69
N SER A 70 -7.91 10.72 0.79
CA SER A 70 -7.55 12.14 0.71
C SER A 70 -8.02 12.89 1.97
N SER A 71 -7.25 13.88 2.40
CA SER A 71 -7.61 14.74 3.54
C SER A 71 -8.88 15.57 3.30
N SER A 72 -9.27 15.74 2.05
CA SER A 72 -10.55 16.39 1.65
C SER A 72 -11.75 15.46 1.76
N GLU A 73 -11.54 14.18 2.15
CA GLU A 73 -12.56 13.13 2.28
C GLU A 73 -13.37 12.86 0.99
N ASN A 74 -12.95 13.38 -0.16
CA ASN A 74 -13.66 13.21 -1.43
C ASN A 74 -13.21 11.97 -2.21
N SER A 75 -12.19 11.26 -1.74
CA SER A 75 -11.65 10.07 -2.38
C SER A 75 -11.18 9.06 -1.34
N LEU A 76 -11.57 7.80 -1.53
CA LEU A 76 -11.10 6.65 -0.76
C LEU A 76 -10.63 5.59 -1.75
N THR A 77 -9.39 5.14 -1.59
CA THR A 77 -8.81 4.05 -2.38
C THR A 77 -8.50 2.86 -1.46
N VAL A 78 -8.89 1.68 -1.88
CA VAL A 78 -8.57 0.42 -1.21
C VAL A 78 -7.78 -0.48 -2.14
N GLY A 79 -6.72 -1.10 -1.61
CA GLY A 79 -5.93 -2.13 -2.29
C GLY A 79 -6.38 -3.50 -1.84
N ILE A 80 -6.60 -4.39 -2.78
CA ILE A 80 -7.01 -5.78 -2.56
C ILE A 80 -6.15 -6.72 -3.41
N ALA A 81 -6.23 -8.03 -3.15
CA ALA A 81 -5.66 -9.00 -4.08
C ALA A 81 -6.39 -8.94 -5.42
N ALA A 82 -5.64 -9.00 -6.54
CA ALA A 82 -6.24 -8.96 -7.87
C ALA A 82 -7.21 -10.14 -8.12
N SER A 83 -6.99 -11.28 -7.45
CA SER A 83 -7.91 -12.43 -7.49
C SER A 83 -9.30 -12.14 -6.94
N ASP A 84 -9.43 -11.15 -6.08
CA ASP A 84 -10.68 -10.80 -5.40
C ASP A 84 -11.40 -9.62 -6.07
N LEU A 85 -10.84 -9.11 -7.18
CA LEU A 85 -11.31 -7.88 -7.81
C LEU A 85 -12.78 -7.94 -8.24
N ASP A 86 -13.18 -9.00 -8.94
CA ASP A 86 -14.56 -9.15 -9.42
C ASP A 86 -15.57 -9.16 -8.26
N ALA A 87 -15.24 -9.90 -7.20
CA ALA A 87 -16.07 -9.97 -6.01
C ALA A 87 -16.15 -8.62 -5.28
N GLY A 88 -15.01 -7.92 -5.17
CA GLY A 88 -14.94 -6.61 -4.56
C GLY A 88 -15.73 -5.55 -5.31
N VAL A 89 -15.57 -5.49 -6.63
CA VAL A 89 -16.32 -4.56 -7.49
C VAL A 89 -17.81 -4.82 -7.42
N ALA A 90 -18.23 -6.09 -7.53
CA ALA A 90 -19.65 -6.46 -7.47
C ALA A 90 -20.27 -6.07 -6.12
N ALA A 91 -19.59 -6.34 -5.02
CA ALA A 91 -20.06 -5.99 -3.68
C ALA A 91 -20.24 -4.47 -3.51
N LEU A 92 -19.26 -3.69 -3.93
CA LEU A 92 -19.33 -2.24 -3.83
C LEU A 92 -20.39 -1.64 -4.79
N GLN A 93 -20.50 -2.15 -6.01
CA GLN A 93 -21.55 -1.72 -6.94
C GLN A 93 -22.94 -1.99 -6.41
N GLN A 94 -23.15 -3.13 -5.78
CA GLN A 94 -24.44 -3.49 -5.16
C GLN A 94 -24.78 -2.57 -3.99
N ASP A 95 -23.85 -2.37 -3.05
CA ASP A 95 -24.08 -1.54 -1.86
C ASP A 95 -24.25 -0.05 -2.22
N LEU A 96 -23.50 0.43 -3.20
CA LEU A 96 -23.46 1.85 -3.59
C LEU A 96 -24.32 2.17 -4.80
N ALA A 97 -25.13 1.24 -5.30
CA ALA A 97 -25.94 1.39 -6.53
C ALA A 97 -26.75 2.69 -6.55
N SER A 98 -27.43 3.02 -5.46
CA SER A 98 -28.25 4.24 -5.36
C SER A 98 -27.41 5.52 -5.33
N ASP A 99 -26.23 5.49 -4.69
CA ASP A 99 -25.33 6.67 -4.65
C ASP A 99 -24.70 6.92 -6.03
N ILE A 100 -24.38 5.87 -6.78
CA ILE A 100 -23.89 5.96 -8.17
C ILE A 100 -24.99 6.46 -9.08
N THR A 101 -26.21 5.89 -9.03
CA THR A 101 -27.34 6.27 -9.88
C THR A 101 -27.74 7.74 -9.67
N LEU A 102 -27.63 8.23 -8.44
CA LEU A 102 -27.93 9.61 -8.09
C LEU A 102 -26.75 10.57 -8.32
N ASN A 103 -25.67 10.11 -8.96
CA ASN A 103 -24.43 10.87 -9.21
C ASN A 103 -23.83 11.49 -7.93
N ARG A 104 -24.03 10.84 -6.78
CA ARG A 104 -23.43 11.25 -5.52
C ARG A 104 -21.97 10.81 -5.40
N ILE A 105 -21.65 9.68 -6.02
CA ILE A 105 -20.30 9.17 -6.21
C ILE A 105 -20.11 8.81 -7.68
N ALA A 106 -18.88 8.94 -8.16
CA ALA A 106 -18.50 8.50 -9.49
C ALA A 106 -18.53 6.96 -9.57
N PRO A 107 -18.59 6.39 -10.79
CA PRO A 107 -18.34 4.96 -10.99
C PRO A 107 -17.01 4.56 -10.35
N ILE A 108 -16.96 3.36 -9.76
CA ILE A 108 -15.76 2.83 -9.13
C ILE A 108 -14.66 2.72 -10.17
N ARG A 109 -13.52 3.41 -9.92
CA ARG A 109 -12.34 3.28 -10.77
C ARG A 109 -11.50 2.10 -10.27
N VAL A 110 -11.05 1.30 -11.21
CA VAL A 110 -10.19 0.13 -10.97
C VAL A 110 -8.86 0.35 -11.67
N ASP A 111 -7.77 0.10 -10.95
CA ASP A 111 -6.42 0.05 -11.50
C ASP A 111 -5.84 -1.33 -11.17
N GLU A 112 -5.36 -2.06 -12.19
CA GLU A 112 -4.84 -3.43 -12.11
C GLU A 112 -3.35 -3.48 -12.44
N ALA A 113 -2.78 -4.69 -12.40
CA ALA A 113 -1.36 -4.96 -12.66
C ALA A 113 -0.43 -4.14 -11.73
N LEU A 114 -0.79 -4.06 -10.47
CA LEU A 114 -0.09 -3.29 -9.46
C LEU A 114 0.59 -4.19 -8.43
N SER A 115 1.60 -3.63 -7.77
CA SER A 115 2.32 -4.26 -6.67
C SER A 115 2.57 -3.25 -5.55
N ILE A 116 2.56 -3.75 -4.31
CA ILE A 116 3.00 -2.98 -3.16
C ILE A 116 4.50 -3.19 -2.98
N VAL A 117 5.26 -2.12 -2.82
CA VAL A 117 6.65 -2.14 -2.35
C VAL A 117 6.69 -1.45 -0.99
N ALA A 118 7.28 -2.10 0.00
CA ALA A 118 7.34 -1.59 1.36
C ALA A 118 8.78 -1.41 1.83
N LEU A 119 9.06 -0.23 2.35
CA LEU A 119 10.27 0.09 3.10
C LEU A 119 10.01 -0.15 4.58
N VAL A 120 10.80 -1.00 5.24
CA VAL A 120 10.52 -1.45 6.61
C VAL A 120 11.72 -1.20 7.52
N GLY A 121 11.48 -0.67 8.71
CA GLY A 121 12.53 -0.48 9.70
C GLY A 121 12.05 0.08 11.02
N SER A 122 12.52 -0.48 12.12
CA SER A 122 12.21 0.02 13.47
C SER A 122 12.87 1.37 13.79
N GLY A 123 13.96 1.72 13.09
CA GLY A 123 14.65 3.00 13.26
C GLY A 123 14.11 4.11 12.35
N MET A 124 13.00 3.88 11.66
CA MET A 124 12.32 4.88 10.84
C MET A 124 11.46 5.83 11.69
N GLU A 125 11.00 5.36 12.85
CA GLU A 125 10.20 6.15 13.79
C GLU A 125 10.91 7.47 14.12
N ARG A 126 10.26 8.60 13.86
CA ARG A 126 10.78 9.96 14.00
C ARG A 126 12.06 10.26 13.20
N ALA A 127 12.39 9.43 12.21
CA ALA A 127 13.59 9.63 11.39
C ALA A 127 13.29 10.60 10.25
N ILE A 128 13.81 11.83 10.38
CA ILE A 128 13.64 12.88 9.37
C ILE A 128 14.28 12.45 8.04
N GLY A 129 13.53 12.64 6.94
CA GLY A 129 14.01 12.52 5.58
C GLY A 129 13.93 11.13 4.96
N VAL A 130 13.40 10.10 5.66
CA VAL A 130 13.26 8.75 5.10
C VAL A 130 12.35 8.75 3.87
N SER A 131 11.13 9.28 4.00
CA SER A 131 10.18 9.38 2.87
C SER A 131 10.73 10.25 1.72
N GLY A 132 11.39 11.37 2.05
CA GLY A 132 11.99 12.22 1.03
C GLY A 132 13.09 11.50 0.23
N ARG A 133 13.91 10.67 0.89
CA ARG A 133 14.94 9.85 0.24
C ARG A 133 14.34 8.76 -0.63
N GLU A 134 13.27 8.11 -0.13
CA GLU A 134 12.52 7.09 -0.86
C GLU A 134 11.92 7.66 -2.14
N PHE A 135 11.15 8.75 -2.03
CA PHE A 135 10.47 9.34 -3.17
C PHE A 135 11.45 9.94 -4.18
N LYS A 136 12.55 10.56 -3.70
CA LYS A 136 13.60 11.05 -4.60
C LYS A 136 14.26 9.91 -5.38
N ALA A 137 14.58 8.80 -4.71
CA ALA A 137 15.20 7.67 -5.38
C ALA A 137 14.29 7.08 -6.48
N LEU A 138 12.99 6.95 -6.19
CA LEU A 138 12.02 6.47 -7.18
C LEU A 138 11.82 7.44 -8.34
N ALA A 139 11.77 8.75 -8.05
CA ALA A 139 11.66 9.78 -9.09
C ALA A 139 12.88 9.80 -10.01
N ASP A 140 14.10 9.69 -9.46
CA ASP A 140 15.34 9.62 -10.24
C ASP A 140 15.40 8.36 -11.15
N ALA A 141 14.65 7.29 -10.79
CA ALA A 141 14.52 6.06 -11.56
C ALA A 141 13.27 6.02 -12.45
N GLU A 142 12.55 7.14 -12.57
CA GLU A 142 11.29 7.26 -13.35
C GLU A 142 10.19 6.29 -12.93
N VAL A 143 10.21 5.79 -11.69
CA VAL A 143 9.18 4.92 -11.12
C VAL A 143 8.02 5.76 -10.60
N ASN A 144 6.83 5.57 -11.17
CA ASN A 144 5.64 6.29 -10.76
C ASN A 144 4.98 5.64 -9.53
N ILE A 145 4.61 6.45 -8.54
CA ILE A 145 3.90 6.02 -7.35
C ILE A 145 2.39 6.22 -7.56
N ARG A 146 1.62 5.13 -7.49
CA ARG A 146 0.16 5.12 -7.69
C ARG A 146 -0.60 5.43 -6.40
N ALA A 147 -0.10 4.95 -5.28
CA ALA A 147 -0.67 5.19 -3.94
C ALA A 147 0.41 5.08 -2.87
N ILE A 148 0.18 5.69 -1.72
CA ILE A 148 1.09 5.69 -0.57
C ILE A 148 0.26 5.41 0.67
N ALA A 149 0.78 4.54 1.55
CA ALA A 149 0.25 4.33 2.88
C ALA A 149 1.39 4.24 3.90
N GLN A 150 1.26 4.99 4.99
CA GLN A 150 2.19 4.96 6.11
C GLN A 150 1.41 4.89 7.41
N GLY A 151 1.70 3.88 8.24
CA GLY A 151 1.11 3.77 9.56
C GLY A 151 1.68 4.79 10.54
N SER A 152 0.92 5.16 11.57
CA SER A 152 1.34 6.10 12.62
C SER A 152 2.55 5.64 13.45
N THR A 153 2.90 4.36 13.37
CA THR A 153 4.12 3.81 13.97
C THR A 153 5.39 4.16 13.20
N GLU A 154 5.25 4.69 11.98
CA GLU A 154 6.35 5.06 11.08
C GLU A 154 7.37 3.94 10.82
N ARG A 155 6.98 2.67 11.07
CA ARG A 155 7.87 1.51 10.91
C ARG A 155 7.88 0.94 9.51
N ASN A 156 6.94 1.37 8.67
CA ASN A 156 6.89 1.04 7.26
C ASN A 156 6.34 2.21 6.46
N ILE A 157 6.80 2.32 5.21
CA ILE A 157 6.19 3.11 4.17
C ILE A 157 5.87 2.14 3.05
N SER A 158 4.61 2.06 2.67
CA SER A 158 4.14 1.22 1.57
C SER A 158 3.75 2.10 0.40
N ILE A 159 4.30 1.83 -0.75
CA ILE A 159 3.95 2.46 -2.02
C ILE A 159 3.35 1.43 -2.95
N VAL A 160 2.44 1.88 -3.80
CA VAL A 160 1.92 1.06 -4.91
C VAL A 160 2.54 1.57 -6.19
N VAL A 161 3.06 0.65 -6.99
CA VAL A 161 3.68 0.90 -8.29
C VAL A 161 3.11 -0.06 -9.34
N ASP A 162 3.32 0.23 -10.61
CA ASP A 162 3.01 -0.74 -11.66
C ASP A 162 3.91 -1.97 -11.50
N THR A 163 3.37 -3.17 -11.70
CA THR A 163 4.10 -4.43 -11.46
C THR A 163 5.38 -4.53 -12.30
N SER A 164 5.38 -3.94 -13.49
CA SER A 164 6.57 -3.86 -14.36
C SER A 164 7.73 -3.11 -13.72
N ASP A 165 7.46 -2.15 -12.84
CA ASP A 165 8.45 -1.26 -12.25
C ASP A 165 9.04 -1.83 -10.94
N VAL A 166 8.47 -2.90 -10.37
CA VAL A 166 8.93 -3.49 -9.11
C VAL A 166 10.42 -3.81 -9.10
N PRO A 167 11.01 -4.45 -10.14
CA PRO A 167 12.43 -4.75 -10.13
C PRO A 167 13.32 -3.51 -10.05
N GLU A 168 12.93 -2.42 -10.73
CA GLU A 168 13.67 -1.16 -10.68
C GLU A 168 13.46 -0.42 -9.36
N ALA A 169 12.22 -0.37 -8.87
CA ALA A 169 11.92 0.19 -7.56
C ALA A 169 12.75 -0.48 -6.45
N LEU A 170 12.78 -1.81 -6.40
CA LEU A 170 13.56 -2.54 -5.40
C LEU A 170 15.06 -2.28 -5.52
N ARG A 171 15.64 -2.29 -6.73
CA ARG A 171 17.07 -2.02 -6.95
C ARG A 171 17.44 -0.60 -6.51
N THR A 172 16.65 0.37 -6.90
CA THR A 172 16.88 1.78 -6.60
C THR A 172 16.75 2.06 -5.11
N LEU A 173 15.72 1.55 -4.47
CA LEU A 173 15.54 1.68 -3.02
C LEU A 173 16.65 0.94 -2.25
N HIS A 174 17.08 -0.22 -2.72
CA HIS A 174 18.20 -0.93 -2.11
C HIS A 174 19.47 -0.09 -2.15
N ARG A 175 19.85 0.47 -3.30
CA ARG A 175 21.01 1.36 -3.42
C ARG A 175 20.89 2.63 -2.56
N ALA A 176 19.64 3.12 -2.39
CA ALA A 176 19.40 4.31 -1.61
C ALA A 176 19.53 4.08 -0.10
N PHE A 177 19.26 2.88 0.41
CA PHE A 177 19.15 2.65 1.85
C PHE A 177 20.17 1.67 2.43
N PHE A 178 20.81 0.88 1.58
CA PHE A 178 21.80 -0.15 1.96
C PHE A 178 23.13 0.01 1.24
#